data_c2b84f7000a5f9c1fe88f87d61f4248d
#
_entry.id   c2b84f7000a5f9c1fe88f87d61f4248d
#
_cell.length_a   1.000
_cell.length_b   1.000
_cell.length_c   1.000
_cell.angle_alpha   90.00
_cell.angle_beta   90.00
_cell.angle_gamma   90.00
#
_symmetry.space_group_name_H-M   'P 1'
#
loop_
_entity.id
_entity.type
_entity.pdbx_description
1 polymer ?
#
loop_
_entity_poly.entity_id
_entity_poly.type
_entity_poly.pdbx_seq_one_letter_code
_entity_poly.pdbx_strand_id
1 'polypeptide(L)'
;MNRIIMIVGLTIGVAAFVIGQEVSHPSNHGFFQTADMKWVDGPPSLPKGAKVALLEGNPTQEGPFTMRLQLPDGFKIPPHRHPSVEHVTVISGEFNLGMGDKFEASSGRALTAGSFAFMPPV
;
A
#
# COMPACT_ATOMS: atom_id res chain seq x y z
N MET A 1 -39.68 46.69 45.77
CA MET A 1 -38.76 45.55 45.96
C MET A 1 -38.50 44.92 44.61
N ASN A 2 -37.33 45.26 44.00
CA ASN A 2 -36.96 44.72 42.68
C ASN A 2 -36.20 43.42 42.88
N ARG A 3 -36.74 42.29 42.40
CA ARG A 3 -36.06 41.03 42.33
C ARG A 3 -35.31 40.93 40.99
N ILE A 4 -34.01 40.97 41.05
CA ILE A 4 -33.12 40.68 39.89
C ILE A 4 -33.01 39.17 39.79
N ILE A 5 -33.52 38.61 38.69
CA ILE A 5 -33.30 37.19 38.32
C ILE A 5 -32.05 37.12 37.49
N MET A 6 -30.98 36.53 38.05
CA MET A 6 -29.79 36.21 37.30
C MET A 6 -29.98 34.88 36.57
N ILE A 7 -30.03 34.95 35.25
CA ILE A 7 -29.99 33.72 34.41
C ILE A 7 -28.52 33.38 34.14
N VAL A 8 -28.03 32.34 34.80
CA VAL A 8 -26.71 31.76 34.50
C VAL A 8 -26.87 30.85 33.29
N GLY A 9 -26.41 31.32 32.13
CA GLY A 9 -26.36 30.51 30.93
C GLY A 9 -25.21 29.52 31.02
N LEU A 10 -25.53 28.23 31.16
CA LEU A 10 -24.56 27.13 31.08
C LEU A 10 -24.30 26.81 29.61
N THR A 11 -23.20 27.30 29.05
CA THR A 11 -22.73 26.88 27.72
C THR A 11 -22.03 25.54 27.83
N ILE A 12 -22.71 24.47 27.39
CA ILE A 12 -22.11 23.15 27.24
C ILE A 12 -21.27 23.18 25.97
N GLY A 13 -19.95 23.34 26.13
CA GLY A 13 -19.01 23.19 25.06
C GLY A 13 -18.92 21.70 24.65
N VAL A 14 -19.42 21.36 23.47
CA VAL A 14 -19.21 20.06 22.87
C VAL A 14 -17.76 20.01 22.38
N ALA A 15 -16.89 19.41 23.18
CA ALA A 15 -15.55 19.05 22.71
C ALA A 15 -15.70 17.90 21.72
N ALA A 16 -15.55 18.20 20.43
CA ALA A 16 -15.43 17.15 19.42
C ALA A 16 -14.11 16.41 19.64
N PHE A 17 -14.19 15.22 20.21
CA PHE A 17 -13.08 14.28 20.24
C PHE A 17 -12.86 13.78 18.79
N VAL A 18 -11.85 14.30 18.11
CA VAL A 18 -11.32 13.68 16.91
C VAL A 18 -10.60 12.42 17.38
N ILE A 19 -11.27 11.29 17.30
CA ILE A 19 -10.62 9.98 17.47
C ILE A 19 -9.77 9.80 16.22
N GLY A 20 -8.51 10.18 16.30
CA GLY A 20 -7.52 9.80 15.33
C GLY A 20 -7.48 8.27 15.31
N GLN A 21 -7.78 7.65 14.18
CA GLN A 21 -7.52 6.23 14.00
C GLN A 21 -6.00 6.05 14.11
N GLU A 22 -5.55 5.51 15.23
CA GLU A 22 -4.18 5.04 15.35
C GLU A 22 -4.00 3.89 14.35
N VAL A 23 -3.18 4.12 13.36
CA VAL A 23 -2.66 3.04 12.52
C VAL A 23 -1.87 2.14 13.47
N SER A 24 -2.44 0.98 13.82
CA SER A 24 -1.75 0.02 14.68
C SER A 24 -0.56 -0.56 13.92
N HIS A 25 0.61 0.00 14.17
CA HIS A 25 1.86 -0.62 13.76
C HIS A 25 2.06 -1.92 14.56
N PRO A 26 2.56 -2.98 13.94
CA PRO A 26 2.91 -4.20 14.68
C PRO A 26 3.89 -3.84 15.80
N SER A 27 3.62 -4.33 16.99
CA SER A 27 4.42 -4.03 18.20
C SER A 27 5.82 -4.68 18.18
N ASN A 28 6.11 -5.52 17.20
CA ASN A 28 7.36 -6.26 17.08
C ASN A 28 8.11 -5.89 15.80
N HIS A 29 9.44 -5.83 15.90
CA HIS A 29 10.29 -5.67 14.74
C HIS A 29 10.29 -6.94 13.88
N GLY A 30 10.19 -6.76 12.55
CA GLY A 30 10.33 -7.85 11.57
C GLY A 30 11.70 -7.79 10.90
N PHE A 31 12.40 -8.91 10.85
CA PHE A 31 13.66 -9.06 10.12
C PHE A 31 13.53 -10.22 9.13
N PHE A 32 13.79 -9.94 7.87
CA PHE A 32 13.62 -10.92 6.79
C PHE A 32 14.95 -11.12 6.05
N GLN A 33 15.58 -12.23 6.28
CA GLN A 33 16.70 -12.65 5.44
C GLN A 33 16.16 -13.18 4.10
N THR A 34 16.94 -13.04 3.05
CA THR A 34 16.52 -13.51 1.71
C THR A 34 16.18 -15.00 1.71
N ALA A 35 16.94 -15.81 2.48
CA ALA A 35 16.72 -17.24 2.59
C ALA A 35 15.45 -17.64 3.37
N ASP A 36 14.93 -16.73 4.22
CA ASP A 36 13.79 -16.99 5.09
C ASP A 36 12.44 -16.61 4.47
N MET A 37 12.47 -16.07 3.25
CA MET A 37 11.27 -15.63 2.57
C MET A 37 10.36 -16.79 2.22
N LYS A 38 9.12 -16.71 2.68
CA LYS A 38 8.09 -17.70 2.39
C LYS A 38 7.37 -17.31 1.10
N TRP A 39 7.78 -17.94 0.01
CA TRP A 39 7.18 -17.74 -1.29
C TRP A 39 5.95 -18.62 -1.47
N VAL A 40 4.83 -18.02 -1.86
CA VAL A 40 3.60 -18.70 -2.24
C VAL A 40 3.18 -18.28 -3.65
N ASP A 41 2.26 -19.01 -4.25
CA ASP A 41 1.69 -18.62 -5.54
C ASP A 41 1.00 -17.26 -5.43
N GLY A 42 1.14 -16.46 -6.47
CA GLY A 42 0.47 -15.17 -6.55
C GLY A 42 -1.05 -15.29 -6.48
N PRO A 43 -1.76 -14.21 -6.05
CA PRO A 43 -3.21 -14.21 -5.99
C PRO A 43 -3.83 -14.39 -7.39
N PRO A 44 -5.10 -14.81 -7.49
CA PRO A 44 -5.80 -15.00 -8.77
C PRO A 44 -5.87 -13.76 -9.66
N SER A 45 -5.66 -12.57 -9.09
CA SER A 45 -5.56 -11.30 -9.82
C SER A 45 -4.28 -11.16 -10.66
N LEU A 46 -3.25 -11.95 -10.37
CA LEU A 46 -2.04 -12.03 -11.17
C LEU A 46 -2.09 -13.25 -12.10
N PRO A 47 -1.49 -13.16 -13.29
CA PRO A 47 -1.32 -14.34 -14.16
C PRO A 47 -0.52 -15.43 -13.45
N LYS A 48 -0.71 -16.68 -13.85
CA LYS A 48 0.01 -17.82 -13.28
C LYS A 48 1.52 -17.70 -13.48
N GLY A 49 2.28 -18.09 -12.48
CA GLY A 49 3.74 -18.05 -12.48
C GLY A 49 4.35 -17.02 -11.57
N ALA A 50 3.59 -15.99 -11.15
CA ALA A 50 4.03 -15.07 -10.12
C ALA A 50 4.12 -15.76 -8.76
N LYS A 51 5.15 -15.43 -7.98
CA LYS A 51 5.28 -15.80 -6.57
C LYS A 51 5.25 -14.53 -5.72
N VAL A 52 4.70 -14.65 -4.53
CA VAL A 52 4.56 -13.56 -3.56
C VAL A 52 5.14 -13.98 -2.22
N ALA A 53 5.90 -13.10 -1.60
CA ALA A 53 6.29 -13.22 -0.20
C ALA A 53 5.78 -11.99 0.56
N LEU A 54 4.84 -12.18 1.47
CA LEU A 54 4.33 -11.13 2.34
C LEU A 54 5.35 -10.87 3.46
N LEU A 55 5.74 -9.61 3.63
CA LEU A 55 6.71 -9.18 4.63
C LEU A 55 6.03 -8.49 5.81
N GLU A 56 5.04 -7.64 5.55
CA GLU A 56 4.34 -6.88 6.57
C GLU A 56 2.90 -6.61 6.13
N GLY A 57 1.99 -6.49 7.09
CA GLY A 57 0.60 -6.12 6.86
C GLY A 57 -0.23 -7.24 6.23
N ASN A 58 -1.38 -6.87 5.71
CA ASN A 58 -2.31 -7.80 5.05
C ASN A 58 -2.95 -7.15 3.84
N PRO A 59 -2.67 -7.60 2.61
CA PRO A 59 -3.23 -7.01 1.38
C PRO A 59 -4.75 -7.20 1.23
N THR A 60 -5.40 -8.00 2.09
CA THR A 60 -6.85 -8.19 2.10
C THR A 60 -7.58 -7.30 3.11
N GLN A 61 -6.85 -6.47 3.84
CA GLN A 61 -7.37 -5.56 4.86
C GLN A 61 -6.95 -4.12 4.55
N GLU A 62 -7.63 -3.16 5.16
CA GLU A 62 -7.21 -1.76 5.12
C GLU A 62 -5.88 -1.58 5.87
N GLY A 63 -5.02 -0.76 5.30
CA GLY A 63 -3.74 -0.43 5.89
C GLY A 63 -2.56 -0.69 4.94
N PRO A 64 -1.37 -0.26 5.33
CA PRO A 64 -0.17 -0.51 4.56
C PRO A 64 0.23 -2.00 4.63
N PHE A 65 0.79 -2.49 3.54
CA PHE A 65 1.43 -3.80 3.50
C PHE A 65 2.69 -3.74 2.63
N THR A 66 3.61 -4.64 2.89
CA THR A 66 4.83 -4.80 2.12
C THR A 66 4.97 -6.24 1.68
N MET A 67 5.20 -6.45 0.38
CA MET A 67 5.42 -7.78 -0.18
C MET A 67 6.54 -7.74 -1.22
N ARG A 68 7.11 -8.89 -1.51
CA ARG A 68 7.96 -9.10 -2.68
C ARG A 68 7.23 -9.91 -3.73
N LEU A 69 7.47 -9.55 -4.98
CA LEU A 69 7.04 -10.32 -6.15
C LEU A 69 8.26 -10.96 -6.79
N GLN A 70 8.13 -12.22 -7.15
CA GLN A 70 9.07 -12.91 -8.03
C GLN A 70 8.32 -13.31 -9.30
N LEU A 71 8.77 -12.76 -10.40
CA LEU A 71 8.14 -12.91 -11.70
C LEU A 71 9.08 -13.65 -12.64
N PRO A 72 8.59 -14.65 -13.39
CA PRO A 72 9.39 -15.31 -14.43
C PRO A 72 9.83 -14.33 -15.51
N ASP A 73 10.88 -14.67 -16.23
CA ASP A 73 11.31 -13.90 -17.39
C ASP A 73 10.18 -13.78 -18.43
N GLY A 74 10.01 -12.59 -18.98
CA GLY A 74 8.93 -12.27 -19.92
C GLY A 74 7.54 -12.21 -19.33
N PHE A 75 7.40 -12.26 -18.00
CA PHE A 75 6.09 -12.14 -17.34
C PHE A 75 5.44 -10.78 -17.60
N LYS A 76 4.14 -10.79 -17.83
CA LYS A 76 3.36 -9.56 -18.10
C LYS A 76 2.24 -9.42 -17.09
N ILE A 77 2.22 -8.27 -16.41
CA ILE A 77 1.11 -7.86 -15.56
C ILE A 77 0.23 -6.92 -16.39
N PRO A 78 -1.05 -7.27 -16.64
CA PRO A 78 -1.95 -6.39 -17.38
C PRO A 78 -2.13 -5.03 -16.70
N PRO A 79 -2.50 -3.98 -17.44
CA PRO A 79 -2.88 -2.70 -16.87
C PRO A 79 -3.94 -2.87 -15.78
N HIS A 80 -3.71 -2.26 -14.64
CA HIS A 80 -4.61 -2.32 -13.48
C HIS A 80 -4.49 -1.03 -12.66
N ARG A 81 -5.34 -0.85 -11.67
CA ARG A 81 -5.40 0.34 -10.83
C ARG A 81 -5.31 -0.02 -9.36
N HIS A 82 -4.78 0.90 -8.56
CA HIS A 82 -4.69 0.76 -7.12
C HIS A 82 -5.45 1.89 -6.41
N PRO A 83 -6.16 1.60 -5.31
CA PRO A 83 -6.85 2.63 -4.52
C PRO A 83 -5.89 3.46 -3.65
N SER A 84 -4.65 3.03 -3.52
CA SER A 84 -3.61 3.66 -2.70
C SER A 84 -2.32 3.83 -3.48
N VAL A 85 -1.40 4.64 -2.95
CA VAL A 85 -0.05 4.78 -3.54
C VAL A 85 0.67 3.44 -3.51
N GLU A 86 1.20 3.04 -4.65
CA GLU A 86 2.08 1.88 -4.77
C GLU A 86 3.54 2.33 -4.88
N HIS A 87 4.43 1.74 -4.09
CA HIS A 87 5.87 1.88 -4.19
C HIS A 87 6.49 0.59 -4.72
N VAL A 88 7.34 0.72 -5.73
CA VAL A 88 8.04 -0.42 -6.33
C VAL A 88 9.54 -0.18 -6.28
N THR A 89 10.28 -1.12 -5.73
CA THR A 89 11.75 -1.19 -5.82
C THR A 89 12.14 -2.48 -6.53
N VAL A 90 12.92 -2.36 -7.59
CA VAL A 90 13.45 -3.51 -8.32
C VAL A 90 14.68 -4.06 -7.56
N ILE A 91 14.59 -5.29 -7.08
CA ILE A 91 15.67 -5.94 -6.32
C ILE A 91 16.65 -6.64 -7.25
N SER A 92 16.14 -7.28 -8.30
CA SER A 92 16.97 -8.00 -9.29
C SER A 92 16.28 -8.02 -10.65
N GLY A 93 17.06 -8.19 -11.71
CA GLY A 93 16.56 -8.20 -13.08
C GLY A 93 16.14 -6.82 -13.58
N GLU A 94 15.22 -6.80 -14.52
CA GLU A 94 14.66 -5.60 -15.11
C GLU A 94 13.14 -5.67 -15.12
N PHE A 95 12.49 -4.59 -14.76
CA PHE A 95 11.05 -4.45 -14.78
C PHE A 95 10.65 -3.27 -15.69
N ASN A 96 9.89 -3.54 -16.74
CA ASN A 96 9.42 -2.51 -17.66
C ASN A 96 8.04 -2.02 -17.22
N LEU A 97 7.97 -0.79 -16.73
CA LEU A 97 6.76 -0.15 -16.22
C LEU A 97 6.14 0.78 -17.26
N GLY A 98 4.96 0.43 -17.76
CA GLY A 98 4.15 1.28 -18.64
C GLY A 98 3.06 2.02 -17.85
N MET A 99 2.63 3.14 -18.41
CA MET A 99 1.52 3.95 -17.89
C MET A 99 0.38 3.96 -18.90
N GLY A 100 -0.86 4.00 -18.37
CA GLY A 100 -2.07 4.06 -19.21
C GLY A 100 -2.83 2.73 -19.29
N ASP A 101 -3.90 2.73 -20.07
CA ASP A 101 -4.87 1.62 -20.13
C ASP A 101 -4.47 0.49 -21.10
N LYS A 102 -3.35 0.66 -21.82
CA LYS A 102 -2.86 -0.34 -22.78
C LYS A 102 -1.42 -0.70 -22.47
N PHE A 103 -1.13 -1.98 -22.59
CA PHE A 103 0.26 -2.45 -22.52
C PHE A 103 0.97 -2.20 -23.84
N GLU A 104 1.89 -1.23 -23.83
CA GLU A 104 2.77 -0.93 -24.96
C GLU A 104 4.22 -1.00 -24.47
N ALA A 105 4.92 -2.05 -24.86
CA ALA A 105 6.32 -2.26 -24.43
C ALA A 105 7.24 -1.11 -24.84
N SER A 106 6.95 -0.46 -25.98
CA SER A 106 7.74 0.68 -26.49
C SER A 106 7.57 1.97 -25.69
N SER A 107 6.48 2.13 -24.94
CA SER A 107 6.22 3.31 -24.10
C SER A 107 6.57 3.09 -22.63
N GLY A 108 6.95 1.90 -22.26
CA GLY A 108 7.37 1.55 -20.90
C GLY A 108 8.74 2.13 -20.55
N ARG A 109 8.96 2.29 -19.25
CA ARG A 109 10.25 2.68 -18.70
C ARG A 109 10.91 1.45 -18.06
N ALA A 110 12.09 1.09 -18.55
CA ALA A 110 12.87 0.01 -18.00
C ALA A 110 13.47 0.43 -16.65
N LEU A 111 13.19 -0.34 -15.63
CA LEU A 111 13.71 -0.18 -14.27
C LEU A 111 14.64 -1.35 -13.97
N THR A 112 15.92 -1.08 -13.84
CA THR A 112 16.94 -2.05 -13.49
C THR A 112 17.03 -2.23 -11.97
N ALA A 113 17.79 -3.23 -11.50
CA ALA A 113 18.01 -3.45 -10.07
C ALA A 113 18.46 -2.17 -9.33
N GLY A 114 17.86 -1.88 -8.18
CA GLY A 114 18.05 -0.67 -7.40
C GLY A 114 17.15 0.51 -7.81
N SER A 115 16.44 0.42 -8.93
CA SER A 115 15.49 1.47 -9.35
C SER A 115 14.24 1.48 -8.46
N PHE A 116 13.65 2.68 -8.34
CA PHE A 116 12.43 2.91 -7.58
C PHE A 116 11.40 3.67 -8.42
N ALA A 117 10.15 3.30 -8.27
CA ALA A 117 9.01 4.02 -8.82
C ALA A 117 7.88 4.10 -7.81
N PHE A 118 7.03 5.11 -7.95
CA PHE A 118 5.76 5.16 -7.23
C PHE A 118 4.63 5.54 -8.18
N MET A 119 3.47 4.96 -7.93
CA MET A 119 2.25 5.25 -8.67
C MET A 119 1.20 5.81 -7.70
N PRO A 120 0.62 6.99 -8.01
CA PRO A 120 -0.48 7.54 -7.22
C PRO A 120 -1.74 6.68 -7.36
N PRO A 121 -2.70 6.80 -6.43
CA PRO A 121 -4.00 6.16 -6.58
C PRO A 121 -4.75 6.75 -7.79
N VAL A 122 -5.49 5.91 -8.50
CA VAL A 122 -6.36 6.28 -9.64
C VAL A 122 -7.68 5.54 -9.58
#